data_16b32cea051f649dbc5fca3943cdf263
#
_entry.id   16b32cea051f649dbc5fca3943cdf263
#
_cell.length_a   1.000
_cell.length_b   1.000
_cell.length_c   1.000
_cell.angle_alpha   90.00
_cell.angle_beta   90.00
_cell.angle_gamma   90.00
#
_symmetry.space_group_name_H-M   'P 1'
#
loop_
_entity.id
_entity.type
_entity.pdbx_description
1 polymer ?
#
loop_
_entity_poly.entity_id
_entity_poly.type
_entity_poly.pdbx_seq_one_letter_code
_entity_poly.pdbx_strand_id
1 'polypeptide(L)'
;IEKELNEVVENKSVKDEVETDSGDTSKVNNIQNDKYQSISLPSGFIFYDFKDLKARKFEVRDLAKMSKVMKTESHKLFKEVIQNCIDRDVDSLTPGDFKYLCYWLRLNSYPNSPMSINWKSKYGNDNVSVINKSSIIKLAPDIKEDEYRKWENEGFVVPTMKFSAIFSQDDLSEDDDFLYSNAQYFKGNTWDEKLKTMEDFLEKNGLEALNKITEFDKLVDHGVQEEVTVTDLKFHAPDYKNTLEQRIKKLKEVISSPVLDYD
;
A
#
# COMPACT_ATOMS: atom_id res chain seq x y z
N ILE A 1 -19.96 -24.19 22.22
CA ILE A 1 -18.67 -23.54 21.87
C ILE A 1 -18.52 -22.21 22.64
N GLU A 2 -19.56 -21.41 22.81
CA GLU A 2 -19.48 -20.17 23.63
C GLU A 2 -19.40 -20.37 25.15
N LYS A 3 -19.73 -21.56 25.66
CA LYS A 3 -19.65 -21.88 27.10
C LYS A 3 -18.30 -22.40 27.56
N GLU A 4 -17.50 -22.92 26.69
CA GLU A 4 -16.16 -23.47 27.03
C GLU A 4 -15.05 -22.43 27.04
N LEU A 5 -15.26 -21.25 26.45
CA LEU A 5 -14.27 -20.16 26.43
C LEU A 5 -14.25 -19.32 27.70
N ASN A 6 -15.30 -19.35 28.52
CA ASN A 6 -15.37 -18.56 29.77
C ASN A 6 -14.81 -19.24 31.00
N GLU A 7 -14.59 -20.55 30.98
CA GLU A 7 -14.00 -21.29 32.14
C GLU A 7 -12.47 -21.27 32.19
N VAL A 8 -11.78 -20.83 31.14
CA VAL A 8 -10.31 -20.80 31.10
C VAL A 8 -9.70 -19.51 31.66
N VAL A 9 -10.50 -18.47 31.90
CA VAL A 9 -10.01 -17.15 32.34
C VAL A 9 -10.02 -16.96 33.85
N GLU A 10 -10.73 -17.81 34.64
CA GLU A 10 -10.91 -17.57 36.09
C GLU A 10 -9.94 -18.30 37.03
N ASN A 11 -9.01 -19.11 36.55
CA ASN A 11 -8.12 -19.85 37.46
C ASN A 11 -6.63 -19.65 37.16
N LYS A 12 -6.10 -18.46 37.41
CA LYS A 12 -4.67 -18.31 37.79
C LYS A 12 -4.40 -16.94 38.42
N SER A 13 -4.80 -16.80 39.68
CA SER A 13 -4.15 -15.86 40.60
C SER A 13 -3.23 -16.68 41.52
N VAL A 14 -1.98 -16.83 41.16
CA VAL A 14 -0.92 -17.27 42.05
C VAL A 14 -0.01 -16.07 42.29
N LYS A 15 0.07 -15.69 43.54
CA LYS A 15 1.05 -14.76 44.09
C LYS A 15 2.43 -15.39 43.97
N ASP A 16 3.37 -14.69 43.33
CA ASP A 16 4.78 -14.91 43.59
C ASP A 16 5.47 -13.56 43.78
N GLU A 17 6.28 -13.56 44.81
CA GLU A 17 6.99 -12.42 45.36
C GLU A 17 8.10 -11.96 44.41
N VAL A 18 8.26 -10.65 44.32
CA VAL A 18 9.25 -9.97 43.50
C VAL A 18 10.60 -10.05 44.18
N GLU A 19 11.53 -10.82 43.66
CA GLU A 19 12.96 -10.55 43.80
C GLU A 19 13.40 -9.54 42.73
N THR A 20 13.82 -8.37 43.16
CA THR A 20 14.43 -7.35 42.35
C THR A 20 15.84 -7.75 41.97
N ASP A 21 16.01 -8.28 40.76
CA ASP A 21 17.33 -8.39 40.15
C ASP A 21 17.47 -7.30 39.08
N SER A 22 18.43 -6.40 39.33
CA SER A 22 18.81 -5.29 38.44
C SER A 22 19.68 -5.84 37.30
N GLY A 23 19.05 -6.48 36.32
CA GLY A 23 19.71 -7.11 35.19
C GLY A 23 19.23 -6.56 33.84
N ASP A 24 20.06 -5.71 33.26
CA ASP A 24 20.29 -5.50 31.82
C ASP A 24 19.08 -5.23 30.91
N THR A 25 18.63 -3.99 30.88
CA THR A 25 17.63 -3.46 29.94
C THR A 25 18.07 -3.48 28.46
N SER A 26 19.32 -3.86 28.15
CA SER A 26 19.86 -3.90 26.78
C SER A 26 19.38 -5.12 25.97
N LYS A 27 18.96 -6.21 26.63
CA LYS A 27 18.49 -7.42 25.92
C LYS A 27 17.05 -7.33 25.40
N VAL A 28 16.20 -6.51 26.03
CA VAL A 28 14.79 -6.39 25.62
C VAL A 28 14.64 -5.60 24.31
N ASN A 29 15.53 -4.66 24.07
CA ASN A 29 15.51 -3.86 22.83
C ASN A 29 16.00 -4.64 21.60
N ASN A 30 16.83 -5.67 21.75
CA ASN A 30 17.33 -6.47 20.63
C ASN A 30 16.31 -7.48 20.10
N ILE A 31 15.39 -7.99 20.92
CA ILE A 31 14.38 -8.97 20.48
C ILE A 31 13.29 -8.32 19.61
N GLN A 32 13.03 -7.02 19.76
CA GLN A 32 12.08 -6.31 18.90
C GLN A 32 12.66 -5.97 17.52
N ASN A 33 13.96 -5.80 17.40
CA ASN A 33 14.61 -5.45 16.12
C ASN A 33 14.67 -6.61 15.12
N ASP A 34 14.71 -7.86 15.57
CA ASP A 34 14.80 -9.03 14.69
C ASP A 34 13.52 -9.32 13.88
N LYS A 35 12.39 -8.69 14.24
CA LYS A 35 11.12 -8.89 13.52
C LYS A 35 11.00 -8.03 12.25
N TYR A 36 11.72 -6.91 12.17
CA TYR A 36 11.65 -5.98 11.07
C TYR A 36 12.75 -6.24 10.05
N GLN A 37 12.37 -6.23 8.77
CA GLN A 37 13.29 -6.43 7.63
C GLN A 37 13.26 -5.19 6.76
N SER A 38 14.43 -4.76 6.27
CA SER A 38 14.52 -3.67 5.28
C SER A 38 13.90 -4.10 3.96
N ILE A 39 13.11 -3.22 3.37
CA ILE A 39 12.42 -3.43 2.11
C ILE A 39 12.92 -2.40 1.09
N SER A 40 13.29 -2.87 -0.08
CA SER A 40 13.54 -2.02 -1.23
C SER A 40 12.24 -1.72 -1.94
N LEU A 41 11.86 -0.45 -2.00
CA LEU A 41 10.64 0.02 -2.67
C LEU A 41 10.84 0.17 -4.20
N PRO A 42 9.77 0.08 -5.02
CA PRO A 42 9.80 0.37 -6.45
C PRO A 42 10.37 1.75 -6.80
N SER A 43 10.01 2.79 -6.04
CA SER A 43 10.53 4.14 -6.22
C SER A 43 12.04 4.30 -6.00
N GLY A 44 12.73 3.29 -5.43
CA GLY A 44 14.12 3.43 -5.02
C GLY A 44 14.37 4.53 -3.98
N PHE A 45 13.31 4.96 -3.27
CA PHE A 45 13.31 6.05 -2.29
C PHE A 45 13.60 7.45 -2.86
N ILE A 46 13.44 7.65 -4.18
CA ILE A 46 13.70 8.94 -4.84
C ILE A 46 12.80 10.05 -4.29
N PHE A 47 11.56 9.71 -3.92
CA PHE A 47 10.51 10.64 -3.52
C PHE A 47 10.44 10.93 -2.02
N TYR A 48 11.37 10.35 -1.23
CA TYR A 48 11.31 10.42 0.23
C TYR A 48 12.56 11.09 0.83
N ASP A 49 12.39 11.63 2.02
CA ASP A 49 13.49 12.12 2.84
C ASP A 49 14.24 11.00 3.58
N PHE A 50 13.68 9.77 3.57
CA PHE A 50 14.29 8.58 4.13
C PHE A 50 14.79 7.65 3.01
N LYS A 51 15.80 6.83 3.31
CA LYS A 51 16.42 5.90 2.35
C LYS A 51 16.26 4.43 2.78
N ASP A 52 15.47 4.16 3.81
CA ASP A 52 15.18 2.81 4.30
C ASP A 52 13.76 2.75 4.85
N LEU A 53 13.08 1.64 4.61
CA LEU A 53 11.78 1.29 5.18
C LEU A 53 11.88 -0.14 5.71
N LYS A 54 11.47 -0.33 6.94
CA LYS A 54 11.43 -1.65 7.55
C LYS A 54 10.00 -2.11 7.75
N ALA A 55 9.76 -3.38 7.44
CA ALA A 55 8.47 -4.00 7.69
C ALA A 55 8.63 -5.36 8.38
N ARG A 56 7.62 -5.72 9.17
CA ARG A 56 7.43 -7.04 9.75
C ARG A 56 6.27 -7.77 9.09
N LYS A 57 6.28 -9.09 9.18
CA LYS A 57 5.15 -9.92 8.74
C LYS A 57 3.90 -9.63 9.58
N PHE A 58 2.74 -9.99 9.03
CA PHE A 58 1.48 -9.96 9.80
C PHE A 58 1.56 -10.87 11.02
N GLU A 59 1.05 -10.37 12.13
CA GLU A 59 0.79 -11.13 13.34
C GLU A 59 -0.70 -11.48 13.45
N VAL A 60 -1.06 -12.39 14.33
CA VAL A 60 -2.47 -12.81 14.54
C VAL A 60 -3.40 -11.62 14.81
N ARG A 61 -2.92 -10.62 15.56
CA ARG A 61 -3.69 -9.39 15.83
C ARG A 61 -3.99 -8.56 14.57
N ASP A 62 -3.05 -8.55 13.62
CA ASP A 62 -3.22 -7.82 12.35
C ASP A 62 -4.26 -8.52 11.48
N LEU A 63 -4.26 -9.85 11.48
CA LEU A 63 -5.25 -10.67 10.78
C LEU A 63 -6.66 -10.50 11.35
N ALA A 64 -6.77 -10.43 12.69
CA ALA A 64 -8.05 -10.15 13.33
C ALA A 64 -8.63 -8.78 12.93
N LYS A 65 -7.76 -7.75 12.81
CA LYS A 65 -8.15 -6.44 12.27
C LYS A 65 -8.49 -6.52 10.78
N MET A 66 -7.70 -7.25 9.98
CA MET A 66 -7.95 -7.44 8.55
C MET A 66 -9.32 -8.08 8.29
N SER A 67 -9.74 -9.05 9.11
CA SER A 67 -11.08 -9.63 9.04
C SER A 67 -12.20 -8.59 9.24
N LYS A 68 -11.96 -7.54 10.04
CA LYS A 68 -12.92 -6.42 10.17
C LYS A 68 -12.90 -5.52 8.93
N VAL A 69 -11.72 -5.23 8.37
CA VAL A 69 -11.57 -4.47 7.12
C VAL A 69 -12.42 -5.10 6.02
N MET A 70 -12.37 -6.42 5.88
CA MET A 70 -13.14 -7.17 4.88
C MET A 70 -14.65 -7.02 5.04
N LYS A 71 -15.13 -6.89 6.29
CA LYS A 71 -16.57 -6.75 6.58
C LYS A 71 -17.07 -5.33 6.39
N THR A 72 -16.22 -4.34 6.65
CA THR A 72 -16.59 -2.91 6.67
C THR A 72 -16.17 -2.16 5.42
N GLU A 73 -15.30 -2.78 4.59
CA GLU A 73 -14.64 -2.15 3.44
C GLU A 73 -13.88 -0.85 3.77
N SER A 74 -13.55 -0.65 5.04
CA SER A 74 -12.95 0.59 5.53
C SER A 74 -11.50 0.75 5.08
N HIS A 75 -11.23 1.78 4.29
CA HIS A 75 -9.87 2.17 3.87
C HIS A 75 -9.02 2.61 5.07
N LYS A 76 -9.62 3.31 6.02
CA LYS A 76 -8.94 3.75 7.23
C LYS A 76 -8.41 2.57 8.04
N LEU A 77 -9.26 1.57 8.32
CA LEU A 77 -8.83 0.37 9.03
C LEU A 77 -7.76 -0.40 8.26
N PHE A 78 -7.84 -0.42 6.92
CA PHE A 78 -6.82 -1.04 6.08
C PHE A 78 -5.46 -0.36 6.25
N LYS A 79 -5.40 0.97 6.14
CA LYS A 79 -4.17 1.74 6.39
C LYS A 79 -3.63 1.52 7.80
N GLU A 80 -4.49 1.46 8.83
CA GLU A 80 -4.09 1.17 10.21
C GLU A 80 -3.43 -0.20 10.36
N VAL A 81 -3.91 -1.23 9.65
CA VAL A 81 -3.30 -2.57 9.68
C VAL A 81 -1.91 -2.53 9.05
N ILE A 82 -1.75 -1.87 7.91
CA ILE A 82 -0.45 -1.73 7.25
C ILE A 82 0.51 -0.90 8.11
N GLN A 83 0.03 0.20 8.71
CA GLN A 83 0.82 1.05 9.62
C GLN A 83 1.43 0.26 10.78
N ASN A 84 0.72 -0.70 11.34
CA ASN A 84 1.25 -1.55 12.42
C ASN A 84 2.41 -2.46 11.98
N CYS A 85 2.61 -2.63 10.68
CA CYS A 85 3.59 -3.54 10.10
C CYS A 85 4.85 -2.84 9.61
N ILE A 86 4.90 -1.51 9.59
CA ILE A 86 6.02 -0.71 9.09
C ILE A 86 6.52 0.29 10.12
N ASP A 87 7.75 0.76 9.94
CA ASP A 87 8.43 1.74 10.80
C ASP A 87 8.31 3.18 10.29
N ARG A 88 7.57 3.42 9.21
CA ARG A 88 7.32 4.73 8.62
C ARG A 88 5.84 5.04 8.61
N ASP A 89 5.50 6.32 8.47
CA ASP A 89 4.12 6.75 8.31
C ASP A 89 3.57 6.27 6.95
N VAL A 90 2.50 5.46 6.98
CA VAL A 90 1.85 4.94 5.79
C VAL A 90 1.30 6.06 4.89
N ASP A 91 0.87 7.16 5.48
CA ASP A 91 0.34 8.31 4.75
C ASP A 91 1.42 9.08 3.97
N SER A 92 2.69 8.88 4.31
CA SER A 92 3.83 9.45 3.57
C SER A 92 4.23 8.62 2.34
N LEU A 93 3.79 7.38 2.24
CA LEU A 93 4.12 6.51 1.10
C LEU A 93 3.38 6.94 -0.16
N THR A 94 4.00 6.70 -1.31
CA THR A 94 3.30 6.83 -2.61
C THR A 94 2.35 5.66 -2.83
N PRO A 95 1.28 5.81 -3.63
CA PRO A 95 0.37 4.71 -3.95
C PRO A 95 1.05 3.50 -4.58
N GLY A 96 2.07 3.73 -5.43
CA GLY A 96 2.84 2.65 -6.07
C GLY A 96 3.63 1.82 -5.08
N ASP A 97 4.35 2.48 -4.18
CA ASP A 97 5.11 1.82 -3.12
C ASP A 97 4.20 1.15 -2.07
N PHE A 98 3.09 1.79 -1.72
CA PHE A 98 2.09 1.20 -0.85
C PHE A 98 1.51 -0.09 -1.45
N LYS A 99 1.18 -0.10 -2.75
CA LYS A 99 0.74 -1.30 -3.45
C LYS A 99 1.79 -2.42 -3.34
N TYR A 100 3.06 -2.12 -3.62
CA TYR A 100 4.14 -3.09 -3.49
C TYR A 100 4.26 -3.62 -2.05
N LEU A 101 4.18 -2.75 -1.06
CA LEU A 101 4.21 -3.12 0.36
C LEU A 101 3.10 -4.11 0.73
N CYS A 102 1.89 -3.92 0.20
CA CYS A 102 0.78 -4.85 0.41
C CYS A 102 1.10 -6.26 -0.13
N TYR A 103 1.67 -6.35 -1.35
CA TYR A 103 2.13 -7.62 -1.91
C TYR A 103 3.25 -8.23 -1.06
N TRP A 104 4.23 -7.41 -0.67
CA TRP A 104 5.34 -7.88 0.16
C TRP A 104 4.84 -8.47 1.49
N LEU A 105 3.97 -7.76 2.19
CA LEU A 105 3.37 -8.21 3.46
C LEU A 105 2.63 -9.53 3.26
N ARG A 106 1.77 -9.62 2.25
CA ARG A 106 0.99 -10.83 1.98
C ARG A 106 1.89 -12.04 1.68
N LEU A 107 2.83 -11.90 0.74
CA LEU A 107 3.68 -12.99 0.28
C LEU A 107 4.73 -13.43 1.30
N ASN A 108 5.17 -12.53 2.18
CA ASN A 108 6.13 -12.88 3.23
C ASN A 108 5.46 -13.39 4.50
N SER A 109 4.22 -13.00 4.78
CA SER A 109 3.46 -13.53 5.91
C SER A 109 2.95 -14.95 5.65
N TYR A 110 2.69 -15.30 4.39
CA TYR A 110 2.17 -16.61 3.98
C TYR A 110 2.97 -17.20 2.82
N PRO A 111 4.24 -17.57 3.06
CA PRO A 111 5.14 -17.99 1.97
C PRO A 111 4.71 -19.26 1.27
N ASN A 112 3.96 -20.13 1.95
CA ASN A 112 3.49 -21.41 1.42
C ASN A 112 2.06 -21.35 0.87
N SER A 113 1.41 -20.18 0.94
CA SER A 113 0.05 -20.00 0.44
C SER A 113 0.09 -19.07 -0.78
N PRO A 114 -0.07 -19.58 -1.99
CA PRO A 114 -0.11 -18.76 -3.18
C PRO A 114 -1.32 -17.82 -3.11
N MET A 115 -1.21 -16.66 -3.74
CA MET A 115 -2.34 -15.78 -3.98
C MET A 115 -3.03 -16.21 -5.26
N SER A 116 -4.35 -16.25 -5.25
CA SER A 116 -5.15 -16.40 -6.47
C SER A 116 -5.85 -15.09 -6.78
N ILE A 117 -5.82 -14.70 -8.05
CA ILE A 117 -6.59 -13.56 -8.56
C ILE A 117 -7.61 -14.09 -9.54
N ASN A 118 -8.89 -13.82 -9.28
CA ASN A 118 -9.96 -14.08 -10.21
C ASN A 118 -10.04 -12.91 -11.20
N TRP A 119 -10.08 -13.22 -12.47
CA TRP A 119 -10.23 -12.23 -13.52
C TRP A 119 -11.11 -12.75 -14.66
N LYS A 120 -11.74 -11.82 -15.37
CA LYS A 120 -12.53 -12.17 -16.54
C LYS A 120 -11.75 -11.86 -17.80
N SER A 121 -11.69 -12.80 -18.72
CA SER A 121 -11.16 -12.55 -20.05
C SER A 121 -12.05 -11.56 -20.81
N LYS A 122 -11.52 -10.96 -21.86
CA LYS A 122 -12.31 -10.11 -22.78
C LYS A 122 -13.50 -10.82 -23.41
N TYR A 123 -13.53 -12.14 -23.34
CA TYR A 123 -14.64 -12.98 -23.84
C TYR A 123 -15.62 -13.37 -22.73
N GLY A 124 -15.48 -12.81 -21.51
CA GLY A 124 -16.38 -13.07 -20.40
C GLY A 124 -16.09 -14.34 -19.60
N ASN A 125 -15.06 -15.10 -19.96
CA ASN A 125 -14.69 -16.32 -19.22
C ASN A 125 -14.03 -15.96 -17.88
N ASP A 126 -14.46 -16.61 -16.81
CA ASP A 126 -13.83 -16.51 -15.51
C ASP A 126 -12.52 -17.32 -15.49
N ASN A 127 -11.45 -16.71 -15.03
CA ASN A 127 -10.13 -17.31 -14.93
C ASN A 127 -9.57 -17.10 -13.53
N VAL A 128 -8.69 -17.99 -13.12
CA VAL A 128 -7.94 -17.89 -11.87
C VAL A 128 -6.46 -17.91 -12.20
N SER A 129 -5.72 -16.95 -11.70
CA SER A 129 -4.26 -16.92 -11.84
C SER A 129 -3.59 -16.93 -10.48
N VAL A 130 -2.54 -17.71 -10.37
CA VAL A 130 -1.73 -17.82 -9.16
C VAL A 130 -0.60 -16.79 -9.21
N ILE A 131 -0.47 -16.00 -8.15
CA ILE A 131 0.58 -15.01 -7.98
C ILE A 131 1.51 -15.45 -6.85
N ASN A 132 2.78 -15.50 -7.14
CA ASN A 132 3.86 -15.75 -6.17
C ASN A 132 4.88 -14.58 -6.20
N LYS A 133 5.97 -14.71 -5.45
CA LYS A 133 7.00 -13.64 -5.39
C LYS A 133 7.62 -13.31 -6.75
N SER A 134 7.81 -14.31 -7.61
CA SER A 134 8.39 -14.11 -8.94
C SER A 134 7.41 -13.50 -9.95
N SER A 135 6.11 -13.51 -9.64
CA SER A 135 5.08 -12.88 -10.46
C SER A 135 4.98 -11.36 -10.22
N ILE A 136 5.70 -10.82 -9.22
CA ILE A 136 5.63 -9.41 -8.85
C ILE A 136 6.86 -8.69 -9.40
N ILE A 137 6.66 -7.89 -10.43
CA ILE A 137 7.70 -7.07 -11.04
C ILE A 137 7.60 -5.66 -10.48
N LYS A 138 8.72 -5.14 -9.98
CA LYS A 138 8.81 -3.73 -9.59
C LYS A 138 8.99 -2.87 -10.83
N LEU A 139 8.17 -1.86 -10.95
CA LEU A 139 8.31 -0.81 -11.96
C LEU A 139 8.96 0.41 -11.29
N ALA A 140 10.18 0.72 -11.68
CA ALA A 140 10.85 1.93 -11.23
C ALA A 140 10.34 3.14 -12.00
N PRO A 141 10.37 4.36 -11.42
CA PRO A 141 10.03 5.57 -12.14
C PRO A 141 11.07 5.88 -13.22
N ASP A 142 10.65 6.55 -14.28
CA ASP A 142 11.51 6.99 -15.39
C ASP A 142 12.24 8.31 -15.08
N ILE A 143 12.38 8.67 -13.82
CA ILE A 143 13.01 9.91 -13.36
C ILE A 143 14.16 9.61 -12.38
N LYS A 144 15.21 10.43 -12.45
CA LYS A 144 16.31 10.40 -11.47
C LYS A 144 16.08 11.43 -10.36
N GLU A 145 16.75 11.23 -9.22
CA GLU A 145 16.58 12.10 -8.04
C GLU A 145 16.89 13.58 -8.33
N ASP A 146 17.95 13.86 -9.09
CA ASP A 146 18.34 15.23 -9.48
C ASP A 146 17.33 15.92 -10.43
N GLU A 147 16.70 15.14 -11.29
CA GLU A 147 15.63 15.61 -12.17
C GLU A 147 14.32 15.83 -11.40
N TYR A 148 13.97 14.88 -10.51
CA TYR A 148 12.83 15.04 -9.63
C TYR A 148 12.91 16.32 -8.78
N ARG A 149 14.10 16.65 -8.26
CA ARG A 149 14.32 17.90 -7.49
C ARG A 149 14.05 19.16 -8.33
N LYS A 150 14.26 19.14 -9.65
CA LYS A 150 13.89 20.28 -10.51
C LYS A 150 12.38 20.46 -10.58
N TRP A 151 11.64 19.37 -10.82
CA TRP A 151 10.18 19.39 -10.78
C TRP A 151 9.64 19.82 -9.41
N GLU A 152 10.26 19.35 -8.37
CA GLU A 152 9.90 19.75 -7.01
C GLU A 152 10.09 21.26 -6.78
N ASN A 153 11.12 21.89 -7.36
CA ASN A 153 11.32 23.34 -7.31
C ASN A 153 10.28 24.11 -8.13
N GLU A 154 9.68 23.51 -9.13
CA GLU A 154 8.56 24.07 -9.88
C GLU A 154 7.20 23.92 -9.16
N GLY A 155 7.16 23.25 -8.00
CA GLY A 155 5.95 23.06 -7.20
C GLY A 155 5.31 21.68 -7.33
N PHE A 156 5.91 20.77 -8.13
CA PHE A 156 5.40 19.41 -8.27
C PHE A 156 5.86 18.50 -7.13
N VAL A 157 5.03 17.53 -6.79
CA VAL A 157 5.34 16.43 -5.85
C VAL A 157 4.63 15.16 -6.28
N VAL A 158 5.21 14.01 -5.98
CA VAL A 158 4.51 12.73 -6.19
C VAL A 158 3.38 12.61 -5.17
N PRO A 159 2.18 12.16 -5.58
CA PRO A 159 1.08 11.91 -4.65
C PRO A 159 1.48 10.93 -3.55
N THR A 160 1.03 11.20 -2.34
CA THR A 160 1.19 10.28 -1.20
C THR A 160 -0.16 9.65 -0.83
N MET A 161 -0.14 8.62 0.01
CA MET A 161 -1.36 7.99 0.50
C MET A 161 -2.30 8.96 1.22
N LYS A 162 -1.76 10.02 1.83
CA LYS A 162 -2.54 11.10 2.44
C LYS A 162 -3.27 11.95 1.40
N PHE A 163 -2.61 12.23 0.28
CA PHE A 163 -3.10 13.11 -0.79
C PHE A 163 -3.20 12.37 -2.13
N SER A 164 -3.67 11.15 -2.11
CA SER A 164 -4.01 10.42 -3.31
C SER A 164 -5.51 10.56 -3.58
N ALA A 165 -5.90 11.05 -4.72
CA ALA A 165 -7.30 11.08 -5.16
C ALA A 165 -7.95 9.69 -5.04
N ILE A 166 -7.12 8.66 -5.17
CA ILE A 166 -7.50 7.26 -5.04
C ILE A 166 -7.96 6.86 -3.63
N PHE A 167 -7.29 7.35 -2.59
CA PHE A 167 -7.52 6.92 -1.21
C PHE A 167 -8.26 7.96 -0.36
N SER A 168 -8.55 9.12 -0.95
CA SER A 168 -9.25 10.21 -0.29
C SER A 168 -10.70 10.38 -0.78
N GLN A 169 -11.22 9.46 -1.59
CA GLN A 169 -12.55 9.56 -2.22
C GLN A 169 -13.71 9.60 -1.22
N ASP A 170 -13.55 9.01 -0.03
CA ASP A 170 -14.60 9.09 1.02
C ASP A 170 -14.86 10.54 1.46
N ASP A 171 -13.91 11.46 1.20
CA ASP A 171 -13.94 12.86 1.59
C ASP A 171 -14.20 13.82 0.40
N LEU A 172 -14.24 13.30 -0.85
CA LEU A 172 -14.33 14.10 -2.08
C LEU A 172 -15.67 13.87 -2.79
N SER A 173 -16.24 14.93 -3.38
CA SER A 173 -17.42 14.81 -4.24
C SER A 173 -17.04 14.25 -5.62
N GLU A 174 -17.96 13.52 -6.27
CA GLU A 174 -17.74 12.96 -7.61
C GLU A 174 -17.47 14.05 -8.66
N ASP A 175 -18.05 15.25 -8.47
CA ASP A 175 -17.89 16.39 -9.38
C ASP A 175 -16.47 17.00 -9.32
N ASP A 176 -15.72 16.73 -8.26
CA ASP A 176 -14.39 17.30 -8.02
C ASP A 176 -13.25 16.36 -8.42
N ASP A 177 -13.54 15.13 -8.90
CA ASP A 177 -12.54 14.10 -9.20
C ASP A 177 -11.44 14.61 -10.15
N PHE A 178 -11.79 15.38 -11.18
CA PHE A 178 -10.82 15.97 -12.11
C PHE A 178 -9.86 16.94 -11.40
N LEU A 179 -10.36 17.81 -10.54
CA LEU A 179 -9.55 18.81 -9.84
C LEU A 179 -8.56 18.13 -8.88
N TYR A 180 -9.03 17.21 -8.06
CA TYR A 180 -8.20 16.51 -7.08
C TYR A 180 -7.23 15.55 -7.73
N SER A 181 -7.60 14.90 -8.84
CA SER A 181 -6.71 14.04 -9.63
C SER A 181 -5.50 14.79 -10.19
N ASN A 182 -5.63 16.09 -10.45
CA ASN A 182 -4.51 16.93 -10.89
C ASN A 182 -3.82 17.62 -9.70
N ALA A 183 -4.58 18.13 -8.73
CA ALA A 183 -4.03 18.84 -7.57
C ALA A 183 -3.12 17.97 -6.70
N GLN A 184 -3.33 16.65 -6.69
CA GLN A 184 -2.47 15.71 -5.93
C GLN A 184 -0.99 15.83 -6.28
N TYR A 185 -0.64 16.28 -7.51
CA TYR A 185 0.74 16.44 -7.97
C TYR A 185 1.39 17.76 -7.55
N PHE A 186 0.68 18.63 -6.83
CA PHE A 186 1.20 19.92 -6.39
C PHE A 186 1.56 19.94 -4.91
N LYS A 187 2.48 20.83 -4.53
CA LYS A 187 2.86 21.07 -3.13
C LYS A 187 1.69 21.63 -2.33
N GLY A 188 1.55 21.18 -1.10
CA GLY A 188 0.56 21.62 -0.13
C GLY A 188 0.41 20.62 1.01
N ASN A 189 0.10 21.11 2.21
CA ASN A 189 -0.14 20.31 3.42
C ASN A 189 -1.64 20.00 3.60
N THR A 190 -2.48 20.65 2.81
CA THR A 190 -3.94 20.45 2.74
C THR A 190 -4.37 20.39 1.27
N TRP A 191 -5.57 19.90 1.02
CA TRP A 191 -6.14 19.90 -0.34
C TRP A 191 -6.32 21.33 -0.86
N ASP A 192 -6.76 22.27 -0.02
CA ASP A 192 -6.94 23.67 -0.42
C ASP A 192 -5.62 24.32 -0.84
N GLU A 193 -4.52 24.04 -0.14
CA GLU A 193 -3.19 24.53 -0.53
C GLU A 193 -2.74 23.92 -1.87
N LYS A 194 -3.01 22.64 -2.09
CA LYS A 194 -2.67 21.95 -3.35
C LYS A 194 -3.47 22.50 -4.52
N LEU A 195 -4.77 22.68 -4.33
CA LEU A 195 -5.65 23.28 -5.34
C LEU A 195 -5.17 24.69 -5.71
N LYS A 196 -4.88 25.52 -4.71
CA LYS A 196 -4.36 26.86 -4.94
C LYS A 196 -3.03 26.85 -5.69
N THR A 197 -2.10 25.98 -5.32
CA THR A 197 -0.81 25.85 -6.03
C THR A 197 -1.01 25.44 -7.48
N MET A 198 -1.95 24.52 -7.73
CA MET A 198 -2.34 24.12 -9.09
C MET A 198 -2.96 25.28 -9.87
N GLU A 199 -3.89 26.05 -9.26
CA GLU A 199 -4.53 27.22 -9.91
C GLU A 199 -3.48 28.27 -10.30
N ASP A 200 -2.60 28.65 -9.38
CA ASP A 200 -1.50 29.59 -9.63
C ASP A 200 -0.59 29.10 -10.80
N PHE A 201 -0.36 27.78 -10.86
CA PHE A 201 0.41 27.16 -11.94
C PHE A 201 -0.32 27.20 -13.28
N LEU A 202 -1.63 26.91 -13.30
CA LEU A 202 -2.48 26.97 -14.49
C LEU A 202 -2.59 28.40 -15.03
N GLU A 203 -2.77 29.40 -14.16
CA GLU A 203 -2.80 30.81 -14.54
C GLU A 203 -1.50 31.25 -15.22
N LYS A 204 -0.36 30.81 -14.68
CA LYS A 204 0.97 31.16 -15.19
C LYS A 204 1.31 30.49 -16.51
N ASN A 205 0.91 29.22 -16.71
CA ASN A 205 1.35 28.38 -17.82
C ASN A 205 0.26 28.12 -18.89
N GLY A 206 -0.99 28.50 -18.64
CA GLY A 206 -2.10 28.29 -19.57
C GLY A 206 -2.30 26.81 -19.91
N LEU A 207 -2.62 26.54 -21.19
CA LEU A 207 -2.85 25.17 -21.67
C LEU A 207 -1.61 24.26 -21.62
N GLU A 208 -0.42 24.82 -21.58
CA GLU A 208 0.84 24.07 -21.45
C GLU A 208 0.97 23.36 -20.06
N ALA A 209 0.26 23.89 -19.06
CA ALA A 209 0.23 23.32 -17.73
C ALA A 209 -0.28 21.87 -17.69
N LEU A 210 -1.33 21.56 -18.46
CA LEU A 210 -1.89 20.19 -18.52
C LEU A 210 -0.90 19.21 -19.14
N ASN A 211 -0.13 19.66 -20.15
CA ASN A 211 0.92 18.84 -20.74
C ASN A 211 2.02 18.53 -19.72
N LYS A 212 2.44 19.54 -18.93
CA LYS A 212 3.44 19.36 -17.88
C LYS A 212 2.97 18.42 -16.78
N ILE A 213 1.71 18.51 -16.33
CA ILE A 213 1.14 17.58 -15.37
C ILE A 213 1.18 16.15 -15.91
N THR A 214 0.77 15.96 -17.17
CA THR A 214 0.77 14.64 -17.82
C THR A 214 2.18 14.09 -18.02
N GLU A 215 3.14 14.94 -18.33
CA GLU A 215 4.55 14.57 -18.44
C GLU A 215 5.11 14.14 -17.09
N PHE A 216 4.87 14.93 -16.05
CA PHE A 216 5.31 14.60 -14.67
C PHE A 216 4.70 13.29 -14.18
N ASP A 217 3.39 13.08 -14.37
CA ASP A 217 2.70 11.83 -14.01
C ASP A 217 3.38 10.61 -14.63
N LYS A 218 3.71 10.67 -15.92
CA LYS A 218 4.42 9.57 -16.60
C LYS A 218 5.82 9.32 -16.07
N LEU A 219 6.57 10.39 -15.78
CA LEU A 219 7.95 10.29 -15.28
C LEU A 219 8.02 9.68 -13.88
N VAL A 220 7.02 9.97 -13.04
CA VAL A 220 6.98 9.49 -11.65
C VAL A 220 6.17 8.20 -11.48
N ASP A 221 5.54 7.69 -12.54
CA ASP A 221 4.79 6.44 -12.47
C ASP A 221 5.71 5.29 -12.07
N HIS A 222 5.30 4.58 -11.04
CA HIS A 222 6.06 3.46 -10.46
C HIS A 222 5.11 2.53 -9.71
N GLY A 223 5.62 1.38 -9.31
CA GLY A 223 4.85 0.47 -8.48
C GLY A 223 5.04 -0.99 -8.84
N VAL A 224 3.97 -1.70 -9.13
CA VAL A 224 3.98 -3.14 -9.31
C VAL A 224 3.19 -3.54 -10.55
N GLN A 225 3.82 -4.38 -11.35
CA GLN A 225 3.16 -5.14 -12.41
C GLN A 225 3.09 -6.61 -11.98
N GLU A 226 1.90 -7.21 -12.10
CA GLU A 226 1.73 -8.64 -11.90
C GLU A 226 1.92 -9.37 -13.23
N GLU A 227 2.92 -10.27 -13.31
CA GLU A 227 2.99 -11.26 -14.38
C GLU A 227 2.07 -12.43 -14.06
N VAL A 228 1.05 -12.58 -14.88
CA VAL A 228 0.15 -13.70 -14.80
C VAL A 228 0.52 -14.69 -15.91
N THR A 229 1.12 -15.83 -15.53
CA THR A 229 1.34 -16.91 -16.48
C THR A 229 0.00 -17.57 -16.79
N VAL A 230 -0.54 -17.29 -17.95
CA VAL A 230 -1.68 -18.03 -18.47
C VAL A 230 -1.14 -19.31 -19.07
N THR A 231 -1.38 -20.44 -18.42
CA THR A 231 -0.89 -21.76 -18.85
C THR A 231 -1.53 -22.27 -20.13
N ASP A 232 -2.59 -21.61 -20.64
CA ASP A 232 -3.21 -21.96 -21.91
C ASP A 232 -3.54 -20.73 -22.75
N LEU A 233 -2.92 -20.69 -23.94
CA LEU A 233 -3.36 -20.02 -25.16
C LEU A 233 -3.34 -18.49 -25.22
N LYS A 234 -2.37 -17.97 -25.97
CA LYS A 234 -2.46 -16.81 -26.92
C LYS A 234 -3.36 -15.62 -26.52
N PHE A 235 -3.52 -15.32 -25.23
CA PHE A 235 -4.28 -14.17 -24.79
C PHE A 235 -3.34 -13.10 -24.23
N HIS A 236 -3.31 -11.96 -24.89
CA HIS A 236 -2.82 -10.76 -24.28
C HIS A 236 -3.67 -10.51 -23.02
N ALA A 237 -3.01 -10.27 -21.88
CA ALA A 237 -3.68 -9.78 -20.70
C ALA A 237 -4.54 -8.58 -21.11
N PRO A 238 -5.81 -8.49 -20.70
CA PRO A 238 -6.62 -7.33 -21.05
C PRO A 238 -5.95 -6.08 -20.51
N ASP A 239 -5.91 -5.02 -21.32
CA ASP A 239 -5.57 -3.67 -20.89
C ASP A 239 -6.47 -3.32 -19.70
N TYR A 240 -5.94 -3.49 -18.50
CA TYR A 240 -6.62 -3.09 -17.27
C TYR A 240 -6.56 -1.57 -17.16
N LYS A 241 -7.45 -0.88 -17.85
CA LYS A 241 -7.94 0.41 -17.39
C LYS A 241 -8.79 0.11 -16.15
N ASN A 242 -8.13 -0.23 -15.08
CA ASN A 242 -8.78 -0.48 -13.81
C ASN A 242 -9.32 0.85 -13.31
N THR A 243 -10.65 0.92 -13.17
CA THR A 243 -11.24 1.93 -12.31
C THR A 243 -10.61 1.79 -10.92
N LEU A 244 -10.53 2.85 -10.22
CA LEU A 244 -9.97 2.94 -8.89
C LEU A 244 -10.53 1.90 -7.92
N GLU A 245 -11.85 1.76 -7.88
CA GLU A 245 -12.54 0.75 -7.07
C GLU A 245 -12.03 -0.67 -7.32
N GLN A 246 -11.77 -1.00 -8.58
CA GLN A 246 -11.20 -2.30 -8.93
C GLN A 246 -9.78 -2.47 -8.40
N ARG A 247 -8.96 -1.39 -8.38
CA ARG A 247 -7.61 -1.41 -7.81
C ARG A 247 -7.65 -1.62 -6.30
N ILE A 248 -8.53 -0.91 -5.59
CA ILE A 248 -8.71 -1.04 -4.14
C ILE A 248 -9.30 -2.41 -3.78
N LYS A 249 -10.34 -2.84 -4.50
CA LYS A 249 -10.94 -4.17 -4.32
C LYS A 249 -9.89 -5.26 -4.51
N LYS A 250 -9.08 -5.16 -5.56
CA LYS A 250 -7.97 -6.09 -5.83
C LYS A 250 -6.93 -6.10 -4.71
N LEU A 251 -6.54 -4.93 -4.17
CA LEU A 251 -5.61 -4.86 -3.03
C LEU A 251 -6.19 -5.51 -1.77
N LYS A 252 -7.47 -5.30 -1.49
CA LYS A 252 -8.17 -5.97 -0.38
C LYS A 252 -8.19 -7.49 -0.58
N GLU A 253 -8.53 -7.96 -1.77
CA GLU A 253 -8.54 -9.39 -2.13
C GLU A 253 -7.15 -10.02 -2.00
N VAL A 254 -6.10 -9.33 -2.45
CA VAL A 254 -4.71 -9.77 -2.32
C VAL A 254 -4.33 -10.04 -0.86
N ILE A 255 -4.68 -9.14 0.04
CA ILE A 255 -4.31 -9.24 1.45
C ILE A 255 -5.17 -10.26 2.18
N SER A 256 -6.42 -10.39 1.80
CA SER A 256 -7.43 -11.23 2.46
C SER A 256 -7.66 -12.58 1.83
N SER A 257 -6.92 -12.93 0.76
CA SER A 257 -7.01 -14.26 0.16
C SER A 257 -6.87 -15.32 1.26
N PRO A 258 -7.87 -16.22 1.42
CA PRO A 258 -7.80 -17.22 2.48
C PRO A 258 -6.52 -18.05 2.32
N VAL A 259 -5.93 -18.38 3.45
CA VAL A 259 -4.94 -19.46 3.50
C VAL A 259 -5.70 -20.70 3.06
N LEU A 260 -5.40 -21.21 1.88
CA LEU A 260 -5.92 -22.52 1.50
C LEU A 260 -5.18 -23.52 2.39
N ASP A 261 -5.86 -24.04 3.40
CA ASP A 261 -5.41 -25.23 4.10
C ASP A 261 -5.45 -26.36 3.07
N TYR A 262 -4.27 -26.78 2.66
CA TYR A 262 -4.12 -28.04 1.94
C TYR A 262 -4.03 -29.12 3.04
N ASP A 263 -5.15 -29.82 3.28
CA ASP A 263 -5.13 -31.14 3.91
C ASP A 263 -4.44 -32.15 2.99
#